data_82ac3cd52c3c3571bf98d17031df2a62
#
_entry.id   82ac3cd52c3c3571bf98d17031df2a62
#
_cell.length_a   1.000
_cell.length_b   1.000
_cell.length_c   1.000
_cell.angle_alpha   90.00
_cell.angle_beta   90.00
_cell.angle_gamma   90.00
#
_symmetry.space_group_name_H-M   'P 1'
#
loop_
_entity.id
_entity.type
_entity.pdbx_description
1 polymer ?
#
loop_
_entity_poly.entity_id
_entity_poly.type
_entity_poly.pdbx_seq_one_letter_code
_entity_poly.pdbx_strand_id
1 'polypeptide(L)'
;MFHIIDSKKNKFPHIKKGKGHPLILLHGLMGGLSNFKAIFDFFPKKGYQVIIPSLPFYNMPLFLTNIFHISQHVIQFLIEIGVKKATLIGNSIGGHIALIIAKKKIDLVHSLVLTGSSGLFEKAFGDAFPKRENYEYIRKKSQEVFYNPNIATKELVDEVFHIVNDKKKGIKTLYIAKSAMKYNMSKDLSMIHQPICLIWGKQDHVTPPEVAKEFHRLLPHSELHWIDKCGHVPMMEHPKIFIEILGKWLSKFDFNHENFLCKI
;
A
#
# COMPACT_ATOMS: atom_id res chain seq x y z
N MET A 1 3.23 19.53 -7.04
CA MET A 1 2.12 19.00 -7.85
C MET A 1 2.60 17.71 -8.51
N PHE A 2 1.87 16.60 -8.36
CA PHE A 2 2.24 15.34 -9.02
C PHE A 2 1.76 15.39 -10.46
N HIS A 3 2.66 15.28 -11.45
CA HIS A 3 2.25 15.12 -12.85
C HIS A 3 1.91 13.65 -13.10
N ILE A 4 0.63 13.36 -13.22
CA ILE A 4 0.14 12.04 -13.64
C ILE A 4 0.54 11.89 -15.11
N ILE A 5 1.26 10.82 -15.44
CA ILE A 5 1.55 10.46 -16.83
C ILE A 5 0.21 10.17 -17.50
N ASP A 6 -0.13 10.97 -18.48
CA ASP A 6 -1.45 11.22 -19.04
C ASP A 6 -2.33 9.97 -19.20
N SER A 7 -3.49 10.01 -18.53
CA SER A 7 -4.47 8.94 -18.51
C SER A 7 -5.20 8.71 -19.84
N LYS A 8 -5.19 9.67 -20.76
CA LYS A 8 -5.91 9.58 -22.05
C LYS A 8 -5.25 8.64 -23.06
N LYS A 9 -3.95 8.37 -22.92
CA LYS A 9 -3.18 7.44 -23.78
C LYS A 9 -2.68 6.19 -23.02
N ASN A 10 -2.66 6.19 -21.70
CA ASN A 10 -2.16 5.09 -20.90
C ASN A 10 -3.30 4.33 -20.22
N LYS A 11 -3.43 3.06 -20.54
CA LYS A 11 -4.33 2.10 -19.90
C LYS A 11 -4.13 2.02 -18.37
N PHE A 12 -2.96 2.42 -17.88
CA PHE A 12 -2.53 2.34 -16.49
C PHE A 12 -1.95 3.70 -16.02
N PRO A 13 -2.81 4.62 -15.54
CA PRO A 13 -2.35 5.90 -15.01
C PRO A 13 -1.44 5.69 -13.79
N HIS A 14 -0.29 6.36 -13.80
CA HIS A 14 0.69 6.29 -12.72
C HIS A 14 1.57 7.53 -12.69
N ILE A 15 2.30 7.72 -11.60
CA ILE A 15 3.41 8.67 -11.53
C ILE A 15 4.71 7.90 -11.33
N LYS A 16 5.80 8.40 -11.91
CA LYS A 16 7.13 7.81 -11.72
C LYS A 16 8.21 8.89 -11.64
N LYS A 17 9.28 8.60 -10.89
CA LYS A 17 10.44 9.48 -10.74
C LYS A 17 11.69 8.65 -10.45
N GLY A 18 12.83 9.12 -10.93
CA GLY A 18 14.12 8.45 -10.72
C GLY A 18 14.41 7.33 -11.72
N LYS A 19 15.57 6.69 -11.49
CA LYS A 19 16.07 5.56 -12.26
C LYS A 19 16.67 4.54 -11.27
N GLY A 20 16.87 3.28 -11.69
CA GLY A 20 17.41 2.20 -10.87
C GLY A 20 16.34 1.21 -10.44
N HIS A 21 16.56 0.50 -9.33
CA HIS A 21 15.63 -0.53 -8.85
C HIS A 21 14.23 0.03 -8.58
N PRO A 22 13.17 -0.59 -9.14
CA PRO A 22 11.82 -0.09 -8.99
C PRO A 22 11.24 -0.30 -7.58
N LEU A 23 10.77 0.78 -6.97
CA LEU A 23 9.94 0.78 -5.76
C LEU A 23 8.50 1.08 -6.17
N ILE A 24 7.62 0.10 -6.06
CA ILE A 24 6.20 0.22 -6.43
C ILE A 24 5.39 0.48 -5.18
N LEU A 25 4.72 1.63 -5.11
CA LEU A 25 3.99 2.06 -3.92
C LEU A 25 2.49 1.83 -4.11
N LEU A 26 1.88 1.01 -3.25
CA LEU A 26 0.47 0.60 -3.30
C LEU A 26 -0.28 1.17 -2.10
N HIS A 27 -1.17 2.13 -2.34
CA HIS A 27 -1.93 2.80 -1.29
C HIS A 27 -3.12 1.98 -0.77
N GLY A 28 -3.61 2.34 0.41
CA GLY A 28 -4.82 1.77 1.02
C GLY A 28 -6.12 2.28 0.41
N LEU A 29 -7.26 1.76 0.89
CA LEU A 29 -8.59 2.33 0.61
C LEU A 29 -8.66 3.77 1.10
N MET A 30 -9.34 4.63 0.34
CA MET A 30 -9.46 6.06 0.62
C MET A 30 -8.11 6.78 0.70
N GLY A 31 -6.99 6.10 0.42
CA GLY A 31 -5.68 6.70 0.28
C GLY A 31 -5.41 7.10 -1.17
N GLY A 32 -4.38 7.90 -1.37
CA GLY A 32 -3.97 8.40 -2.68
C GLY A 32 -2.45 8.46 -2.85
N LEU A 33 -2.04 9.04 -3.97
CA LEU A 33 -0.63 9.22 -4.33
C LEU A 33 0.12 10.07 -3.28
N SER A 34 -0.57 10.98 -2.61
CA SER A 34 -0.04 11.88 -1.58
C SER A 34 0.46 11.14 -0.34
N ASN A 35 -0.07 9.95 -0.03
CA ASN A 35 0.34 9.16 1.12
C ASN A 35 1.83 8.83 1.10
N PHE A 36 2.41 8.74 -0.10
CA PHE A 36 3.80 8.35 -0.30
C PHE A 36 4.73 9.52 -0.71
N LYS A 37 4.28 10.76 -0.50
CA LYS A 37 5.04 11.95 -0.93
C LYS A 37 6.49 11.94 -0.45
N ALA A 38 6.74 11.61 0.80
CA ALA A 38 8.10 11.60 1.36
C ALA A 38 9.01 10.56 0.68
N ILE A 39 8.49 9.36 0.40
CA ILE A 39 9.21 8.30 -0.32
C ILE A 39 9.49 8.75 -1.76
N PHE A 40 8.48 9.31 -2.44
CA PHE A 40 8.57 9.78 -3.82
C PHE A 40 9.56 10.92 -4.01
N ASP A 41 9.79 11.75 -2.99
CA ASP A 41 10.75 12.85 -3.04
C ASP A 41 12.18 12.46 -2.65
N PHE A 42 12.33 11.42 -1.80
CA PHE A 42 13.60 11.02 -1.24
C PHE A 42 14.34 9.96 -2.08
N PHE A 43 13.71 8.82 -2.35
CA PHE A 43 14.39 7.66 -2.92
C PHE A 43 14.89 7.82 -4.37
N PRO A 44 14.26 8.65 -5.23
CA PRO A 44 14.83 8.94 -6.55
C PRO A 44 16.23 9.55 -6.50
N LYS A 45 16.54 10.33 -5.45
CA LYS A 45 17.86 10.93 -5.22
C LYS A 45 18.89 9.91 -4.69
N LYS A 46 18.44 8.72 -4.34
CA LYS A 46 19.24 7.61 -3.81
C LYS A 46 19.42 6.47 -4.84
N GLY A 47 19.10 6.71 -6.12
CA GLY A 47 19.29 5.73 -7.18
C GLY A 47 18.16 4.72 -7.35
N TYR A 48 16.96 5.02 -6.83
CA TYR A 48 15.78 4.18 -7.03
C TYR A 48 14.81 4.81 -8.02
N GLN A 49 14.08 3.97 -8.74
CA GLN A 49 12.91 4.41 -9.49
C GLN A 49 11.66 4.22 -8.63
N VAL A 50 10.99 5.30 -8.28
CA VAL A 50 9.74 5.25 -7.52
C VAL A 50 8.55 5.36 -8.45
N ILE A 51 7.61 4.40 -8.36
CA ILE A 51 6.42 4.30 -9.21
C ILE A 51 5.18 4.14 -8.31
N ILE A 52 4.17 4.99 -8.53
CA ILE A 52 2.90 4.92 -7.81
C ILE A 52 1.77 4.76 -8.82
N PRO A 53 1.20 3.55 -8.97
CA PRO A 53 0.04 3.36 -9.83
C PRO A 53 -1.21 4.00 -9.22
N SER A 54 -2.09 4.50 -10.07
CA SER A 54 -3.46 4.82 -9.68
C SER A 54 -4.25 3.51 -9.61
N LEU A 55 -4.52 3.04 -8.40
CA LEU A 55 -5.26 1.79 -8.22
C LEU A 55 -6.71 1.96 -8.68
N PRO A 56 -7.27 1.01 -9.45
CA PRO A 56 -8.55 1.17 -10.13
C PRO A 56 -9.77 0.90 -9.21
N PHE A 57 -9.70 1.32 -7.95
CA PHE A 57 -10.74 1.06 -6.94
C PHE A 57 -12.14 1.52 -7.38
N TYR A 58 -12.21 2.62 -8.13
CA TYR A 58 -13.47 3.23 -8.54
C TYR A 58 -13.75 3.14 -10.04
N ASN A 59 -12.78 2.70 -10.84
CA ASN A 59 -12.88 2.70 -12.30
C ASN A 59 -13.20 1.33 -12.91
N MET A 60 -13.12 0.24 -12.11
CA MET A 60 -13.50 -1.11 -12.56
C MET A 60 -15.02 -1.33 -12.49
N PRO A 61 -15.59 -2.21 -13.34
CA PRO A 61 -16.95 -2.73 -13.14
C PRO A 61 -17.12 -3.34 -11.74
N LEU A 62 -18.32 -3.24 -11.14
CA LEU A 62 -18.54 -3.65 -9.75
C LEU A 62 -18.15 -5.12 -9.49
N PHE A 63 -18.48 -6.02 -10.38
CA PHE A 63 -18.18 -7.46 -10.27
C PHE A 63 -16.68 -7.78 -10.33
N LEU A 64 -15.85 -6.88 -10.88
CA LEU A 64 -14.38 -6.95 -10.87
C LEU A 64 -13.76 -6.16 -9.72
N THR A 65 -14.54 -5.39 -8.96
CA THR A 65 -14.05 -4.53 -7.88
C THR A 65 -13.81 -5.36 -6.62
N ASN A 66 -12.75 -6.16 -6.62
CA ASN A 66 -12.30 -6.97 -5.48
C ASN A 66 -10.79 -7.09 -5.47
N ILE A 67 -10.23 -7.51 -4.33
CA ILE A 67 -8.77 -7.51 -4.11
C ILE A 67 -8.00 -8.38 -5.12
N PHE A 68 -8.61 -9.47 -5.57
CA PHE A 68 -8.01 -10.38 -6.54
C PHE A 68 -7.84 -9.72 -7.91
N HIS A 69 -8.90 -9.13 -8.47
CA HIS A 69 -8.85 -8.47 -9.78
C HIS A 69 -8.00 -7.20 -9.75
N ILE A 70 -8.01 -6.47 -8.63
CA ILE A 70 -7.10 -5.32 -8.45
C ILE A 70 -5.64 -5.78 -8.47
N SER A 71 -5.31 -6.90 -7.80
CA SER A 71 -3.96 -7.48 -7.85
C SER A 71 -3.57 -7.90 -9.28
N GLN A 72 -4.50 -8.50 -10.05
CA GLN A 72 -4.26 -8.83 -11.46
C GLN A 72 -4.01 -7.58 -12.31
N HIS A 73 -4.78 -6.51 -12.07
CA HIS A 73 -4.57 -5.23 -12.75
C HIS A 73 -3.17 -4.66 -12.47
N VAL A 74 -2.70 -4.72 -11.23
CA VAL A 74 -1.34 -4.27 -10.87
C VAL A 74 -0.27 -5.15 -11.53
N ILE A 75 -0.47 -6.47 -11.58
CA ILE A 75 0.46 -7.38 -12.30
C ILE A 75 0.54 -6.98 -13.78
N GLN A 76 -0.61 -6.79 -14.44
CA GLN A 76 -0.62 -6.37 -15.86
C GLN A 76 0.04 -5.01 -16.05
N PHE A 77 -0.22 -4.06 -15.16
CA PHE A 77 0.46 -2.77 -15.15
C PHE A 77 1.98 -2.91 -15.11
N LEU A 78 2.52 -3.70 -14.18
CA LEU A 78 3.96 -3.87 -14.03
C LEU A 78 4.61 -4.50 -15.28
N ILE A 79 3.94 -5.49 -15.89
CA ILE A 79 4.37 -6.11 -17.14
C ILE A 79 4.36 -5.09 -18.28
N GLU A 80 3.28 -4.32 -18.42
CA GLU A 80 3.10 -3.32 -19.50
C GLU A 80 4.16 -2.22 -19.46
N ILE A 81 4.55 -1.76 -18.25
CA ILE A 81 5.60 -0.75 -18.10
C ILE A 81 7.02 -1.34 -18.11
N GLY A 82 7.16 -2.64 -18.37
CA GLY A 82 8.45 -3.32 -18.53
C GLY A 82 9.22 -3.56 -17.23
N VAL A 83 8.54 -3.59 -16.08
CA VAL A 83 9.16 -3.95 -14.79
C VAL A 83 9.43 -5.45 -14.77
N LYS A 84 10.71 -5.82 -14.69
CA LYS A 84 11.13 -7.23 -14.59
C LYS A 84 11.07 -7.74 -13.16
N LYS A 85 11.54 -6.94 -12.21
CA LYS A 85 11.58 -7.28 -10.78
C LYS A 85 11.56 -6.00 -9.95
N ALA A 86 10.75 -5.96 -8.88
CA ALA A 86 10.55 -4.76 -8.08
C ALA A 86 10.42 -5.04 -6.59
N THR A 87 10.69 -4.04 -5.76
CA THR A 87 10.24 -4.02 -4.35
C THR A 87 8.83 -3.41 -4.30
N LEU A 88 7.86 -4.15 -3.75
CA LEU A 88 6.50 -3.66 -3.56
C LEU A 88 6.37 -3.11 -2.14
N ILE A 89 5.91 -1.87 -2.02
CA ILE A 89 5.69 -1.17 -0.74
C ILE A 89 4.19 -0.91 -0.61
N GLY A 90 3.53 -1.63 0.29
CA GLY A 90 2.07 -1.58 0.41
C GLY A 90 1.60 -1.15 1.79
N ASN A 91 0.64 -0.22 1.82
CA ASN A 91 -0.08 0.15 3.03
C ASN A 91 -1.51 -0.41 3.01
N SER A 92 -1.92 -1.01 4.14
CA SER A 92 -3.29 -1.50 4.32
C SER A 92 -3.67 -2.50 3.20
N ILE A 93 -4.73 -2.27 2.46
CA ILE A 93 -5.12 -3.06 1.28
C ILE A 93 -4.00 -3.11 0.21
N GLY A 94 -3.20 -2.06 0.08
CA GLY A 94 -2.02 -2.06 -0.80
C GLY A 94 -1.00 -3.12 -0.40
N GLY A 95 -0.82 -3.36 0.89
CA GLY A 95 0.01 -4.46 1.41
C GLY A 95 -0.57 -5.83 1.08
N HIS A 96 -1.87 -6.01 1.23
CA HIS A 96 -2.56 -7.24 0.85
C HIS A 96 -2.43 -7.53 -0.67
N ILE A 97 -2.58 -6.50 -1.50
CA ILE A 97 -2.34 -6.61 -2.95
C ILE A 97 -0.89 -7.05 -3.21
N ALA A 98 0.09 -6.47 -2.52
CA ALA A 98 1.50 -6.83 -2.66
C ALA A 98 1.76 -8.31 -2.29
N LEU A 99 1.16 -8.81 -1.21
CA LEU A 99 1.24 -10.22 -0.80
C LEU A 99 0.65 -11.16 -1.85
N ILE A 100 -0.52 -10.84 -2.42
CA ILE A 100 -1.15 -11.63 -3.49
C ILE A 100 -0.24 -11.67 -4.73
N ILE A 101 0.38 -10.54 -5.09
CA ILE A 101 1.30 -10.46 -6.23
C ILE A 101 2.54 -11.31 -5.96
N ALA A 102 3.15 -11.22 -4.77
CA ALA A 102 4.34 -11.98 -4.39
C ALA A 102 4.10 -13.49 -4.45
N LYS A 103 2.92 -13.94 -3.99
CA LYS A 103 2.52 -15.36 -4.10
C LYS A 103 2.35 -15.81 -5.54
N LYS A 104 1.75 -14.97 -6.42
CA LYS A 104 1.36 -15.35 -7.78
C LYS A 104 2.44 -15.15 -8.82
N LYS A 105 3.32 -14.19 -8.62
CA LYS A 105 4.36 -13.74 -9.57
C LYS A 105 5.69 -13.56 -8.84
N ILE A 106 6.23 -14.68 -8.36
CA ILE A 106 7.46 -14.71 -7.56
C ILE A 106 8.62 -14.02 -8.27
N ASP A 107 8.73 -14.18 -9.58
CA ASP A 107 9.82 -13.61 -10.40
C ASP A 107 9.70 -12.08 -10.54
N LEU A 108 8.49 -11.54 -10.40
CA LEU A 108 8.23 -10.10 -10.51
C LEU A 108 8.55 -9.33 -9.22
N VAL A 109 8.62 -10.04 -8.08
CA VAL A 109 8.78 -9.42 -6.76
C VAL A 109 10.14 -9.77 -6.18
N HIS A 110 11.00 -8.76 -6.03
CA HIS A 110 12.27 -8.89 -5.32
C HIS A 110 12.03 -9.00 -3.81
N SER A 111 11.27 -8.07 -3.26
CA SER A 111 11.06 -7.94 -1.83
C SER A 111 9.77 -7.17 -1.52
N LEU A 112 9.31 -7.23 -0.29
CA LEU A 112 8.09 -6.57 0.18
C LEU A 112 8.38 -5.62 1.33
N VAL A 113 7.67 -4.50 1.36
CA VAL A 113 7.56 -3.63 2.54
C VAL A 113 6.07 -3.48 2.86
N LEU A 114 5.67 -3.96 4.03
CA LEU A 114 4.28 -3.94 4.47
C LEU A 114 4.12 -2.99 5.65
N THR A 115 3.16 -2.09 5.56
CA THR A 115 2.86 -1.16 6.64
C THR A 115 1.35 -1.10 6.90
N GLY A 116 0.92 -1.36 8.11
CA GLY A 116 -0.51 -1.46 8.44
C GLY A 116 -1.26 -2.42 7.50
N SER A 117 -0.62 -3.51 7.04
CA SER A 117 -1.18 -4.35 5.98
C SER A 117 -2.42 -5.10 6.44
N SER A 118 -3.43 -5.16 5.56
CA SER A 118 -4.50 -6.16 5.64
C SER A 118 -4.04 -7.51 5.09
N GLY A 119 -4.89 -8.54 5.26
CA GLY A 119 -4.63 -9.89 4.74
C GLY A 119 -4.63 -10.99 5.79
N LEU A 120 -4.74 -10.66 7.07
CA LEU A 120 -4.95 -11.60 8.17
C LEU A 120 -6.29 -11.33 8.87
N PHE A 121 -6.31 -10.39 9.81
CA PHE A 121 -7.51 -9.93 10.48
C PHE A 121 -7.43 -8.42 10.71
N GLU A 122 -8.57 -7.75 10.68
CA GLU A 122 -8.70 -6.31 10.79
C GLU A 122 -9.86 -5.99 11.71
N LYS A 123 -9.68 -5.01 12.59
CA LYS A 123 -10.72 -4.70 13.59
C LYS A 123 -11.92 -3.95 13.06
N ALA A 124 -11.91 -3.37 11.87
CA ALA A 124 -12.95 -2.40 11.62
C ALA A 124 -13.20 -1.96 10.17
N PHE A 125 -13.73 -2.83 9.35
CA PHE A 125 -14.53 -2.31 8.22
C PHE A 125 -16.02 -2.70 8.32
N GLY A 126 -16.43 -3.41 9.39
CA GLY A 126 -17.80 -3.91 9.54
C GLY A 126 -18.86 -2.81 9.70
N ASP A 127 -18.53 -1.74 10.43
CA ASP A 127 -19.44 -0.61 10.69
C ASP A 127 -18.98 0.66 9.97
N ALA A 128 -18.51 0.50 8.76
CA ALA A 128 -17.61 1.44 8.12
C ALA A 128 -18.10 2.89 8.06
N PHE A 129 -19.33 3.23 7.88
CA PHE A 129 -19.80 4.62 7.90
C PHE A 129 -21.33 4.71 8.02
N PRO A 130 -21.91 4.31 9.16
CA PRO A 130 -23.38 4.36 9.33
C PRO A 130 -23.93 5.80 9.26
N LYS A 131 -23.10 6.82 9.55
CA LYS A 131 -23.44 8.24 9.52
C LYS A 131 -22.64 8.99 8.45
N ARG A 132 -22.54 8.42 7.24
CA ARG A 132 -21.71 8.98 6.14
C ARG A 132 -22.05 10.44 5.78
N GLU A 133 -23.28 10.87 5.96
CA GLU A 133 -23.75 12.24 5.66
C GLU A 133 -23.33 13.26 6.73
N ASN A 134 -22.87 12.80 7.90
CA ASN A 134 -22.39 13.66 8.98
C ASN A 134 -20.88 13.89 8.82
N TYR A 135 -20.51 15.11 8.41
CA TYR A 135 -19.13 15.51 8.19
C TYR A 135 -18.25 15.34 9.43
N GLU A 136 -18.75 15.74 10.61
CA GLU A 136 -17.99 15.62 11.87
C GLU A 136 -17.73 14.17 12.26
N TYR A 137 -18.68 13.27 11.98
CA TYR A 137 -18.47 11.83 12.15
C TYR A 137 -17.36 11.32 11.23
N ILE A 138 -17.38 11.71 9.96
CA ILE A 138 -16.34 11.32 8.99
C ILE A 138 -14.98 11.91 9.39
N ARG A 139 -14.94 13.17 9.83
CA ARG A 139 -13.72 13.81 10.35
C ARG A 139 -13.13 13.00 11.50
N LYS A 140 -13.93 12.65 12.50
CA LYS A 140 -13.49 11.86 13.65
C LYS A 140 -12.96 10.49 13.20
N LYS A 141 -13.67 9.80 12.29
CA LYS A 141 -13.24 8.51 11.76
C LYS A 141 -11.93 8.59 10.95
N SER A 142 -11.73 9.64 10.20
CA SER A 142 -10.47 9.90 9.50
C SER A 142 -9.31 10.19 10.46
N GLN A 143 -9.58 10.86 11.58
CA GLN A 143 -8.62 11.14 12.63
C GLN A 143 -8.20 9.88 13.41
N GLU A 144 -9.11 8.95 13.64
CA GLU A 144 -8.85 7.68 14.35
C GLU A 144 -7.83 6.77 13.64
N VAL A 145 -7.54 7.03 12.36
CA VAL A 145 -6.52 6.31 11.58
C VAL A 145 -5.10 6.67 12.02
N PHE A 146 -4.92 7.84 12.62
CA PHE A 146 -3.64 8.40 13.06
C PHE A 146 -3.54 8.42 14.59
N TYR A 147 -2.31 8.33 15.11
CA TYR A 147 -2.04 8.66 16.51
C TYR A 147 -2.18 10.17 16.75
N ASN A 148 -1.62 10.98 15.84
CA ASN A 148 -1.81 12.42 15.84
C ASN A 148 -3.00 12.80 14.95
N PRO A 149 -4.17 13.19 15.51
CA PRO A 149 -5.38 13.48 14.73
C PRO A 149 -5.20 14.64 13.74
N ASN A 150 -4.22 15.54 13.96
CA ASN A 150 -3.95 16.67 13.08
C ASN A 150 -3.37 16.28 11.71
N ILE A 151 -2.90 15.05 11.55
CA ILE A 151 -2.45 14.52 10.24
C ILE A 151 -3.63 14.36 9.29
N ALA A 152 -4.85 14.13 9.81
CA ALA A 152 -6.08 14.15 9.03
C ALA A 152 -6.47 15.61 8.70
N THR A 153 -5.79 16.20 7.71
CA THR A 153 -6.07 17.55 7.23
C THR A 153 -7.50 17.69 6.70
N LYS A 154 -7.98 18.92 6.57
CA LYS A 154 -9.31 19.19 6.01
C LYS A 154 -9.47 18.56 4.62
N GLU A 155 -8.45 18.69 3.76
CA GLU A 155 -8.45 18.16 2.40
C GLU A 155 -8.58 16.63 2.39
N LEU A 156 -7.90 15.94 3.30
CA LEU A 156 -8.02 14.49 3.45
C LEU A 156 -9.42 14.10 3.91
N VAL A 157 -9.96 14.79 4.89
CA VAL A 157 -11.33 14.55 5.38
C VAL A 157 -12.36 14.82 4.29
N ASP A 158 -12.21 15.91 3.52
CA ASP A 158 -13.08 16.25 2.40
C ASP A 158 -13.05 15.14 1.33
N GLU A 159 -11.86 14.62 1.00
CA GLU A 159 -11.72 13.51 0.05
C GLU A 159 -12.45 12.25 0.53
N VAL A 160 -12.28 11.86 1.79
CA VAL A 160 -12.99 10.71 2.38
C VAL A 160 -14.50 10.96 2.38
N PHE A 161 -14.95 12.17 2.78
CA PHE A 161 -16.36 12.54 2.78
C PHE A 161 -16.98 12.43 1.38
N HIS A 162 -16.29 12.91 0.36
CA HIS A 162 -16.75 12.78 -1.04
C HIS A 162 -16.80 11.33 -1.50
N ILE A 163 -15.82 10.49 -1.13
CA ILE A 163 -15.82 9.07 -1.50
C ILE A 163 -17.00 8.33 -0.88
N VAL A 164 -17.25 8.50 0.42
CA VAL A 164 -18.30 7.73 1.12
C VAL A 164 -19.71 8.23 0.77
N ASN A 165 -19.85 9.47 0.33
CA ASN A 165 -21.11 10.05 -0.11
C ASN A 165 -21.39 9.88 -1.60
N ASP A 166 -20.39 9.56 -2.42
CA ASP A 166 -20.62 9.06 -3.78
C ASP A 166 -21.14 7.62 -3.70
N LYS A 167 -22.39 7.40 -4.08
CA LYS A 167 -23.06 6.10 -4.00
C LYS A 167 -22.27 4.98 -4.70
N LYS A 168 -21.69 5.26 -5.88
CA LYS A 168 -20.92 4.26 -6.65
C LYS A 168 -19.58 3.96 -5.98
N LYS A 169 -18.86 4.98 -5.52
CA LYS A 169 -17.58 4.81 -4.82
C LYS A 169 -17.75 4.13 -3.47
N GLY A 170 -18.76 4.54 -2.68
CA GLY A 170 -19.07 3.92 -1.39
C GLY A 170 -19.36 2.43 -1.51
N ILE A 171 -20.20 2.03 -2.48
CA ILE A 171 -20.48 0.60 -2.74
C ILE A 171 -19.19 -0.14 -3.11
N LYS A 172 -18.36 0.40 -4.01
CA LYS A 172 -17.09 -0.24 -4.41
C LYS A 172 -16.11 -0.36 -3.24
N THR A 173 -16.01 0.67 -2.39
CA THR A 173 -15.21 0.63 -1.16
C THR A 173 -15.62 -0.55 -0.27
N LEU A 174 -16.92 -0.74 -0.04
CA LEU A 174 -17.43 -1.86 0.74
C LEU A 174 -17.13 -3.22 0.09
N TYR A 175 -17.26 -3.33 -1.23
CA TYR A 175 -16.93 -4.57 -1.96
C TYR A 175 -15.46 -4.94 -1.83
N ILE A 176 -14.55 -3.97 -1.98
CA ILE A 176 -13.11 -4.21 -1.82
C ILE A 176 -12.81 -4.63 -0.38
N ALA A 177 -13.31 -3.89 0.62
CA ALA A 177 -13.09 -4.20 2.03
C ALA A 177 -13.59 -5.61 2.38
N LYS A 178 -14.83 -5.96 2.01
CA LYS A 178 -15.39 -7.31 2.21
C LYS A 178 -14.58 -8.39 1.51
N SER A 179 -14.10 -8.14 0.30
CA SER A 179 -13.27 -9.09 -0.45
C SER A 179 -11.91 -9.31 0.22
N ALA A 180 -11.30 -8.26 0.77
CA ALA A 180 -10.05 -8.35 1.49
C ALA A 180 -10.21 -9.17 2.79
N MET A 181 -11.24 -8.90 3.57
CA MET A 181 -11.55 -9.66 4.79
C MET A 181 -11.83 -11.15 4.49
N LYS A 182 -12.51 -11.43 3.37
CA LYS A 182 -12.79 -12.82 2.94
C LYS A 182 -11.55 -13.55 2.47
N TYR A 183 -10.58 -12.85 1.90
CA TYR A 183 -9.35 -13.44 1.35
C TYR A 183 -8.23 -13.40 2.40
N ASN A 184 -8.37 -14.21 3.45
CA ASN A 184 -7.36 -14.35 4.50
C ASN A 184 -6.16 -15.16 3.97
N MET A 185 -4.95 -14.63 4.16
CA MET A 185 -3.71 -15.20 3.63
C MET A 185 -2.93 -16.05 4.64
N SER A 186 -3.44 -16.30 5.83
CA SER A 186 -2.70 -17.01 6.89
C SER A 186 -2.08 -18.34 6.43
N LYS A 187 -2.77 -19.08 5.56
CA LYS A 187 -2.30 -20.35 5.00
C LYS A 187 -1.27 -20.18 3.88
N ASP A 188 -1.15 -18.98 3.33
CA ASP A 188 -0.34 -18.68 2.15
C ASP A 188 0.98 -18.00 2.48
N LEU A 189 1.05 -17.34 3.65
CA LEU A 189 2.19 -16.49 4.01
C LEU A 189 3.50 -17.26 4.12
N SER A 190 3.47 -18.50 4.62
CA SER A 190 4.67 -19.36 4.72
C SER A 190 5.30 -19.71 3.36
N MET A 191 4.54 -19.54 2.26
CA MET A 191 5.02 -19.78 0.90
C MET A 191 5.67 -18.53 0.27
N ILE A 192 5.68 -17.39 0.96
CA ILE A 192 6.28 -16.16 0.50
C ILE A 192 7.72 -16.11 1.03
N HIS A 193 8.69 -16.38 0.16
CA HIS A 193 10.11 -16.49 0.51
C HIS A 193 10.92 -15.22 0.21
N GLN A 194 10.32 -14.22 -0.41
CA GLN A 194 10.99 -12.95 -0.64
C GLN A 194 11.32 -12.27 0.69
N PRO A 195 12.41 -11.47 0.78
CA PRO A 195 12.68 -10.64 1.94
C PRO A 195 11.55 -9.66 2.23
N ILE A 196 11.17 -9.52 3.49
CA ILE A 196 10.03 -8.68 3.89
C ILE A 196 10.42 -7.75 5.04
N CYS A 197 10.09 -6.46 4.88
CA CYS A 197 10.16 -5.47 5.93
C CYS A 197 8.74 -5.12 6.40
N LEU A 198 8.47 -5.32 7.67
CA LEU A 198 7.23 -4.90 8.33
C LEU A 198 7.52 -3.60 9.09
N ILE A 199 6.87 -2.49 8.72
CA ILE A 199 7.00 -1.21 9.40
C ILE A 199 5.64 -0.82 9.96
N TRP A 200 5.48 -0.77 11.29
CA TRP A 200 4.16 -0.66 11.90
C TRP A 200 4.11 0.38 13.01
N GLY A 201 2.97 1.08 13.10
CA GLY A 201 2.68 1.95 14.23
C GLY A 201 2.28 1.15 15.47
N LYS A 202 2.86 1.47 16.63
CA LYS A 202 2.48 0.81 17.88
C LYS A 202 1.04 1.08 18.31
N GLN A 203 0.45 2.18 17.85
CA GLN A 203 -0.91 2.60 18.15
C GLN A 203 -1.84 2.48 16.93
N ASP A 204 -1.56 1.53 16.02
CA ASP A 204 -2.44 1.23 14.92
C ASP A 204 -3.73 0.57 15.43
N HIS A 205 -4.86 1.23 15.26
CA HIS A 205 -6.18 0.74 15.67
C HIS A 205 -6.94 0.04 14.53
N VAL A 206 -6.47 0.17 13.28
CA VAL A 206 -7.08 -0.46 12.10
C VAL A 206 -6.56 -1.88 11.93
N THR A 207 -5.24 -2.03 11.87
CA THR A 207 -4.55 -3.32 11.90
C THR A 207 -3.62 -3.34 13.12
N PRO A 208 -4.15 -3.77 14.29
CA PRO A 208 -3.44 -3.64 15.57
C PRO A 208 -2.07 -4.32 15.59
N PRO A 209 -1.21 -3.98 16.57
CA PRO A 209 0.13 -4.57 16.71
C PRO A 209 0.17 -6.11 16.71
N GLU A 210 -0.90 -6.75 17.15
CA GLU A 210 -1.04 -8.22 17.13
C GLU A 210 -1.03 -8.76 15.70
N VAL A 211 -1.59 -8.00 14.75
CA VAL A 211 -1.57 -8.35 13.31
C VAL A 211 -0.14 -8.34 12.77
N ALA A 212 0.64 -7.31 13.11
CA ALA A 212 2.06 -7.22 12.71
C ALA A 212 2.89 -8.38 13.29
N LYS A 213 2.67 -8.73 14.55
CA LYS A 213 3.33 -9.89 15.20
C LYS A 213 2.96 -11.19 14.50
N GLU A 214 1.69 -11.35 14.13
CA GLU A 214 1.23 -12.54 13.43
C GLU A 214 1.78 -12.61 12.00
N PHE A 215 1.86 -11.48 11.27
CA PHE A 215 2.59 -11.43 10.00
C PHE A 215 4.04 -11.87 10.17
N HIS A 216 4.74 -11.33 11.18
CA HIS A 216 6.13 -11.68 11.45
C HIS A 216 6.31 -13.17 11.79
N ARG A 217 5.38 -13.74 12.55
CA ARG A 217 5.38 -15.18 12.88
C ARG A 217 5.17 -16.07 11.65
N LEU A 218 4.32 -15.65 10.70
CA LEU A 218 3.94 -16.45 9.53
C LEU A 218 4.85 -16.22 8.32
N LEU A 219 5.61 -15.13 8.28
CA LEU A 219 6.51 -14.76 7.19
C LEU A 219 7.96 -15.07 7.58
N PRO A 220 8.57 -16.15 7.07
CA PRO A 220 9.86 -16.65 7.58
C PRO A 220 11.04 -15.73 7.33
N HIS A 221 10.94 -14.84 6.34
CA HIS A 221 12.01 -13.90 5.96
C HIS A 221 11.63 -12.44 6.22
N SER A 222 10.90 -12.19 7.31
CA SER A 222 10.48 -10.85 7.68
C SER A 222 11.30 -10.24 8.81
N GLU A 223 11.46 -8.91 8.75
CA GLU A 223 11.97 -8.08 9.84
C GLU A 223 10.85 -7.14 10.28
N LEU A 224 10.61 -7.02 11.59
CA LEU A 224 9.55 -6.18 12.15
C LEU A 224 10.13 -4.95 12.85
N HIS A 225 9.73 -3.77 12.38
CA HIS A 225 10.12 -2.47 12.90
C HIS A 225 8.90 -1.72 13.43
N TRP A 226 9.02 -1.20 14.64
CA TRP A 226 7.99 -0.43 15.30
C TRP A 226 8.25 1.06 15.25
N ILE A 227 7.21 1.85 14.99
CA ILE A 227 7.24 3.30 15.17
C ILE A 227 6.31 3.65 16.34
N ASP A 228 6.85 4.31 17.34
CA ASP A 228 6.10 4.75 18.51
C ASP A 228 5.30 6.02 18.21
N LYS A 229 4.19 6.24 18.95
CA LYS A 229 3.28 7.37 18.73
C LYS A 229 2.82 7.47 17.27
N CYS A 230 2.46 6.33 16.70
CA CYS A 230 2.14 6.18 15.30
C CYS A 230 0.94 5.26 15.11
N GLY A 231 0.01 5.67 14.27
CA GLY A 231 -1.17 4.91 13.85
C GLY A 231 -0.94 4.08 12.59
N HIS A 232 -1.98 4.03 11.76
CA HIS A 232 -2.09 3.12 10.59
C HIS A 232 -1.26 3.52 9.37
N VAL A 233 -0.79 4.77 9.29
CA VAL A 233 -0.15 5.32 8.10
C VAL A 233 1.22 5.90 8.43
N PRO A 234 2.20 5.07 8.83
CA PRO A 234 3.51 5.52 9.35
C PRO A 234 4.28 6.42 8.38
N MET A 235 4.15 6.20 7.07
CA MET A 235 4.84 7.00 6.05
C MET A 235 4.29 8.43 5.94
N MET A 236 3.08 8.71 6.45
CA MET A 236 2.52 10.05 6.57
C MET A 236 2.82 10.67 7.93
N GLU A 237 2.69 9.87 8.98
CA GLU A 237 2.75 10.34 10.37
C GLU A 237 4.20 10.58 10.83
N HIS A 238 5.11 9.67 10.47
CA HIS A 238 6.55 9.75 10.78
C HIS A 238 7.42 9.54 9.54
N PRO A 239 7.33 10.40 8.52
CA PRO A 239 7.99 10.18 7.22
C PRO A 239 9.51 10.06 7.33
N LYS A 240 10.17 10.78 8.24
CA LYS A 240 11.62 10.69 8.44
C LYS A 240 12.03 9.33 8.97
N ILE A 241 11.39 8.87 10.06
CA ILE A 241 11.66 7.56 10.67
C ILE A 241 11.37 6.44 9.68
N PHE A 242 10.25 6.54 8.94
CA PHE A 242 9.90 5.57 7.92
C PHE A 242 10.97 5.45 6.83
N ILE A 243 11.46 6.59 6.32
CA ILE A 243 12.52 6.64 5.30
C ILE A 243 13.84 6.08 5.83
N GLU A 244 14.20 6.35 7.08
CA GLU A 244 15.41 5.80 7.71
C GLU A 244 15.36 4.28 7.83
N ILE A 245 14.25 3.72 8.32
CA ILE A 245 14.05 2.27 8.42
C ILE A 245 14.09 1.63 7.03
N LEU A 246 13.31 2.18 6.09
CA LEU A 246 13.23 1.69 4.72
C LEU A 246 14.59 1.76 4.01
N GLY A 247 15.28 2.89 4.13
CA GLY A 247 16.60 3.09 3.51
C GLY A 247 17.66 2.14 4.06
N LYS A 248 17.72 1.97 5.39
CA LYS A 248 18.61 1.01 6.03
C LYS A 248 18.30 -0.43 5.62
N TRP A 249 17.03 -0.77 5.48
CA TRP A 249 16.65 -2.12 5.06
C TRP A 249 16.97 -2.37 3.58
N LEU A 250 16.67 -1.42 2.68
CA LEU A 250 16.97 -1.53 1.26
C LEU A 250 18.49 -1.60 0.99
N SER A 251 19.34 -0.97 1.80
CA SER A 251 20.81 -1.00 1.65
C SER A 251 21.44 -2.37 1.89
N LYS A 252 20.67 -3.35 2.41
CA LYS A 252 21.12 -4.74 2.56
C LYS A 252 21.19 -5.50 1.23
N PHE A 253 20.57 -4.96 0.16
CA PHE A 253 20.50 -5.61 -1.13
C PHE A 253 21.37 -4.87 -2.16
N ASP A 254 22.12 -5.65 -2.95
CA ASP A 254 22.85 -5.13 -4.10
C ASP A 254 21.99 -5.21 -5.36
N PHE A 255 21.28 -4.13 -5.65
CA PHE A 255 20.41 -4.03 -6.83
C PHE A 255 21.18 -3.80 -8.15
N ASN A 256 22.51 -3.59 -8.11
CA ASN A 256 23.31 -3.33 -9.30
C ASN A 256 23.68 -4.61 -10.05
N HIS A 257 23.83 -5.76 -9.35
CA HIS A 257 24.15 -7.03 -9.97
C HIS A 257 23.02 -7.66 -10.79
N GLU A 258 21.74 -7.37 -10.48
CA GLU A 258 20.61 -7.95 -11.25
C GLU A 258 20.47 -7.39 -12.68
N ASN A 259 21.11 -6.27 -13.00
CA ASN A 259 21.09 -5.68 -14.35
C ASN A 259 22.16 -6.23 -15.31
N PHE A 260 23.14 -7.02 -14.82
CA PHE A 260 24.24 -7.53 -15.63
C PHE A 260 23.99 -8.91 -16.25
N LEU A 261 23.06 -9.72 -15.77
CA LEU A 261 22.81 -11.07 -16.27
C LEU A 261 21.90 -11.13 -17.51
N CYS A 262 21.50 -10.01 -18.09
CA CYS A 262 20.69 -9.95 -19.32
C CYS A 262 21.43 -9.37 -20.53
N LYS A 263 22.77 -9.44 -20.55
CA LYS A 263 23.60 -9.06 -21.72
C LYS A 263 24.55 -10.17 -22.15
N ILE A 264 24.06 -11.40 -22.21
CA ILE A 264 24.71 -12.48 -22.99
C ILE A 264 23.64 -13.16 -23.85
#